data_7c4f9a4d7cb40a7b47fad6fb0301c9b8
#
_entry.id   7c4f9a4d7cb40a7b47fad6fb0301c9b8
#
_cell.length_a   1.000
_cell.length_b   1.000
_cell.length_c   1.000
_cell.angle_alpha   90.00
_cell.angle_beta   90.00
_cell.angle_gamma   90.00
#
_symmetry.space_group_name_H-M   'P 1'
#
loop_
_entity.id
_entity.type
_entity.pdbx_description
1 polymer ?
#
loop_
_entity_poly.entity_id
_entity_poly.type
_entity_poly.pdbx_seq_one_letter_code
_entity_poly.pdbx_strand_id
1 'polypeptide(L)'
;MVLAFCFALVSGFSWVVASAPGSSPDDDYHLVSMWCPRPVTESCATKVVQGQLRVGVPEALPGATCSSFHVDISQAMCNRYSDKRISYSLRYDDGNYPYGYYHFHHMFKPLGVQGLVIASRTANMVIALALLGSIGLLAPPKLRGAYLLAMGAAWMPIGIYFITSNNPSSWSVTGVAGFSAGLLASLYASGRRRWYLLALACVGALLCYTSRADASFHIFVVALAICVACAKWRTHKVQLAVATLASVIGVYLMLSSGSATIAEGHAEAVSPQQKLEAIELNVTHLAKFFSGFWGLWAGAGWKDIPSDGYSGMIAILLVGFIVMLGAERIGWRKAMGAIITLGAMVGISVLVATPPAFPNMFAYQPRYAQPLLFAWLLPWLFLGIKRPLLTRSQAALYWAGMVAVNAVFMHKLIFRYTHGLVGGRHFLNLNFDVRWWWQDALLTPMSTWMVGALAFALTSGIVIWLLFGPGAISAPAELAVPSGAAIAAGAPKPAADVATEVGVGSEATNASA
;
A
#
# COMPACT_ATOMS: atom_id res chain seq x y z
N MET A 1 -1.85 14.86 17.59
CA MET A 1 -1.87 14.75 16.11
C MET A 1 -0.73 15.51 15.44
N VAL A 2 -0.49 16.80 15.74
CA VAL A 2 0.64 17.57 15.16
C VAL A 2 1.98 16.86 15.41
N LEU A 3 2.24 16.45 16.66
CA LEU A 3 3.47 15.74 17.01
C LEU A 3 3.63 14.42 16.22
N ALA A 4 2.55 13.65 16.05
CA ALA A 4 2.59 12.43 15.23
C ALA A 4 2.91 12.75 13.76
N PHE A 5 2.39 13.85 13.23
CA PHE A 5 2.69 14.28 11.87
C PHE A 5 4.16 14.73 11.72
N CYS A 6 4.71 15.45 12.68
CA CYS A 6 6.13 15.81 12.68
C CYS A 6 7.04 14.56 12.70
N PHE A 7 6.75 13.59 13.56
CA PHE A 7 7.50 12.34 13.57
C PHE A 7 7.29 11.51 12.29
N ALA A 8 6.11 11.55 11.68
CA ALA A 8 5.87 10.90 10.40
C ALA A 8 6.73 11.51 9.27
N LEU A 9 6.88 12.84 9.24
CA LEU A 9 7.79 13.52 8.31
C LEU A 9 9.23 13.10 8.54
N VAL A 10 9.70 13.06 9.78
CA VAL A 10 11.06 12.63 10.13
C VAL A 10 11.30 11.17 9.73
N SER A 11 10.37 10.28 10.06
CA SER A 11 10.47 8.86 9.67
C SER A 11 10.46 8.70 8.14
N GLY A 12 9.54 9.37 7.45
CA GLY A 12 9.46 9.31 5.99
C GLY A 12 10.72 9.86 5.32
N PHE A 13 11.27 10.97 5.81
CA PHE A 13 12.53 11.52 5.28
C PHE A 13 13.72 10.58 5.53
N SER A 14 13.76 9.90 6.68
CA SER A 14 14.76 8.85 6.91
C SER A 14 14.66 7.72 5.87
N TRP A 15 13.46 7.33 5.46
CA TRP A 15 13.26 6.38 4.37
C TRP A 15 13.71 6.94 3.01
N VAL A 16 13.46 8.24 2.73
CA VAL A 16 13.92 8.92 1.50
C VAL A 16 15.44 8.79 1.34
N VAL A 17 16.19 8.99 2.42
CA VAL A 17 17.65 8.96 2.39
C VAL A 17 18.26 7.58 2.67
N ALA A 18 17.49 6.63 3.20
CA ALA A 18 17.95 5.27 3.46
C ALA A 18 18.30 4.47 2.20
N SER A 19 17.84 4.93 1.04
CA SER A 19 18.06 4.27 -0.25
C SER A 19 18.93 5.14 -1.15
N ALA A 20 19.95 4.56 -1.76
CA ALA A 20 20.82 5.23 -2.72
C ALA A 20 20.09 5.63 -4.01
N PRO A 21 20.60 6.57 -4.83
CA PRO A 21 20.18 6.72 -6.21
C PRO A 21 20.34 5.39 -6.95
N GLY A 22 19.40 5.03 -7.81
CA GLY A 22 19.44 3.76 -8.56
C GLY A 22 18.99 2.53 -7.76
N SER A 23 18.55 2.71 -6.52
CA SER A 23 18.15 1.62 -5.63
C SER A 23 16.78 1.01 -5.95
N SER A 24 15.86 1.75 -6.51
CA SER A 24 14.56 1.20 -6.92
C SER A 24 14.70 0.43 -8.23
N PRO A 25 13.88 -0.58 -8.46
CA PRO A 25 13.86 -1.26 -9.76
C PRO A 25 13.58 -0.27 -10.88
N ASP A 26 14.32 -0.40 -11.97
CA ASP A 26 14.23 0.46 -13.16
C ASP A 26 14.54 1.96 -12.91
N ASP A 27 15.27 2.31 -11.83
CA ASP A 27 15.63 3.71 -11.55
C ASP A 27 16.46 4.35 -12.69
N ASP A 28 17.26 3.57 -13.42
CA ASP A 28 17.98 4.03 -14.63
C ASP A 28 17.01 4.45 -15.76
N TYR A 29 15.83 3.87 -15.82
CA TYR A 29 14.75 4.26 -16.72
C TYR A 29 13.95 5.44 -16.14
N HIS A 30 13.53 5.33 -14.87
CA HIS A 30 12.66 6.33 -14.24
C HIS A 30 13.36 7.67 -14.01
N LEU A 31 14.60 7.68 -13.55
CA LEU A 31 15.37 8.92 -13.36
C LEU A 31 15.68 9.61 -14.68
N VAL A 32 16.02 8.84 -15.73
CA VAL A 32 16.22 9.37 -17.08
C VAL A 32 14.91 9.97 -17.61
N SER A 33 13.77 9.31 -17.40
CA SER A 33 12.45 9.79 -17.81
C SER A 33 11.98 11.05 -17.07
N MET A 34 12.36 11.20 -15.79
CA MET A 34 12.13 12.45 -15.03
C MET A 34 13.03 13.58 -15.53
N TRP A 35 14.27 13.28 -15.91
CA TRP A 35 15.19 14.25 -16.46
C TRP A 35 14.80 14.71 -17.85
N CYS A 36 14.32 13.78 -18.69
CA CYS A 36 13.90 13.98 -20.07
C CYS A 36 12.47 13.46 -20.29
N PRO A 37 11.43 14.15 -19.79
CA PRO A 37 10.04 13.76 -20.04
C PRO A 37 9.68 13.96 -21.52
N ARG A 38 8.66 13.25 -21.99
CA ARG A 38 8.14 13.40 -23.35
C ARG A 38 7.49 14.77 -23.57
N PRO A 39 7.65 15.41 -24.74
CA PRO A 39 8.45 14.96 -25.89
C PRO A 39 9.95 15.11 -25.62
N VAL A 40 10.68 14.00 -25.72
CA VAL A 40 12.10 13.95 -25.29
C VAL A 40 13.02 14.86 -26.11
N THR A 41 12.66 15.13 -27.36
CA THR A 41 13.40 16.04 -28.27
C THR A 41 13.32 17.52 -27.84
N GLU A 42 12.31 17.88 -27.06
CA GLU A 42 12.15 19.22 -26.49
C GLU A 42 12.82 19.34 -25.13
N SER A 43 12.84 18.23 -24.38
CA SER A 43 13.33 18.22 -22.99
C SER A 43 14.82 18.02 -22.87
N CYS A 44 15.46 17.33 -23.85
CA CYS A 44 16.87 16.94 -23.81
C CYS A 44 17.50 16.88 -25.20
N ALA A 45 18.84 16.98 -25.24
CA ALA A 45 19.59 16.67 -26.44
C ALA A 45 19.38 15.22 -26.85
N THR A 46 19.21 14.95 -28.15
CA THR A 46 18.97 13.61 -28.66
C THR A 46 20.00 13.24 -29.73
N LYS A 47 20.26 11.96 -29.88
CA LYS A 47 21.14 11.40 -30.91
C LYS A 47 20.60 10.08 -31.42
N VAL A 48 20.59 9.89 -32.73
CA VAL A 48 20.28 8.58 -33.32
C VAL A 48 21.57 7.77 -33.46
N VAL A 49 21.58 6.58 -32.86
CA VAL A 49 22.70 5.64 -32.94
C VAL A 49 22.14 4.29 -33.35
N GLN A 50 22.62 3.74 -34.45
CA GLN A 50 22.13 2.46 -35.01
C GLN A 50 20.59 2.44 -35.21
N GLY A 51 20.02 3.54 -35.70
CA GLY A 51 18.59 3.67 -35.94
C GLY A 51 17.72 3.90 -34.68
N GLN A 52 18.32 3.91 -33.49
CA GLN A 52 17.61 4.11 -32.23
C GLN A 52 17.86 5.50 -31.65
N LEU A 53 16.78 6.18 -31.26
CA LEU A 53 16.86 7.48 -30.61
C LEU A 53 17.38 7.30 -29.17
N ARG A 54 18.39 8.08 -28.80
CA ARG A 54 18.96 8.13 -27.45
C ARG A 54 18.85 9.53 -26.89
N VAL A 55 18.64 9.63 -25.59
CA VAL A 55 18.53 10.91 -24.86
C VAL A 55 19.82 11.21 -24.10
N GLY A 56 20.30 12.45 -24.22
CA GLY A 56 21.50 12.96 -23.55
C GLY A 56 21.19 13.35 -22.11
N VAL A 57 21.79 12.64 -21.16
CA VAL A 57 21.58 12.85 -19.72
C VAL A 57 22.91 12.80 -18.96
N PRO A 58 23.00 13.36 -17.74
CA PRO A 58 24.14 13.12 -16.86
C PRO A 58 24.43 11.63 -16.71
N GLU A 59 25.69 11.24 -16.85
CA GLU A 59 26.14 9.84 -16.79
C GLU A 59 25.76 9.15 -15.47
N ALA A 60 25.64 9.92 -14.39
CA ALA A 60 25.23 9.43 -13.08
C ALA A 60 23.77 8.91 -13.05
N LEU A 61 22.89 9.31 -13.97
CA LEU A 61 21.52 8.81 -14.00
C LEU A 61 21.44 7.35 -14.49
N PRO A 62 21.89 6.99 -15.70
CA PRO A 62 21.94 5.58 -16.12
C PRO A 62 22.96 4.77 -15.32
N GLY A 63 24.06 5.39 -14.85
CA GLY A 63 25.07 4.75 -14.03
C GLY A 63 24.64 4.47 -12.59
N ALA A 64 23.55 5.07 -12.12
CA ALA A 64 23.04 4.89 -10.76
C ALA A 64 22.74 3.42 -10.40
N THR A 65 22.44 2.58 -11.38
CA THR A 65 22.08 1.17 -11.19
C THR A 65 23.27 0.22 -11.30
N CYS A 66 24.51 0.70 -11.17
CA CYS A 66 25.75 -0.09 -11.37
C CYS A 66 25.87 -1.30 -10.44
N SER A 67 25.18 -1.29 -9.28
CA SER A 67 25.16 -2.40 -8.31
C SER A 67 23.95 -3.33 -8.50
N SER A 68 23.08 -3.08 -9.49
CA SER A 68 21.92 -3.93 -9.75
C SER A 68 22.35 -5.34 -10.12
N PHE A 69 21.73 -6.34 -9.51
CA PHE A 69 22.08 -7.76 -9.65
C PHE A 69 23.46 -8.15 -9.09
N HIS A 70 24.24 -7.22 -8.56
CA HIS A 70 25.52 -7.46 -7.91
C HIS A 70 25.39 -7.20 -6.41
N VAL A 71 24.91 -8.22 -5.69
CA VAL A 71 24.60 -8.12 -4.24
C VAL A 71 25.82 -7.86 -3.37
N ASP A 72 27.00 -8.14 -3.89
CA ASP A 72 28.32 -7.94 -3.27
C ASP A 72 28.84 -6.50 -3.37
N ILE A 73 28.26 -5.67 -4.23
CA ILE A 73 28.74 -4.31 -4.50
C ILE A 73 27.95 -3.29 -3.69
N SER A 74 28.67 -2.41 -2.96
CA SER A 74 28.07 -1.22 -2.36
C SER A 74 27.53 -0.27 -3.42
N GLN A 75 26.34 0.29 -3.22
CA GLN A 75 25.76 1.28 -4.12
C GLN A 75 26.59 2.57 -4.23
N ALA A 76 27.36 2.91 -3.20
CA ALA A 76 28.27 4.06 -3.24
C ALA A 76 29.36 3.93 -4.31
N MET A 77 29.63 2.72 -4.82
CA MET A 77 30.53 2.53 -5.96
C MET A 77 29.99 3.16 -7.24
N CYS A 78 28.68 3.41 -7.35
CA CYS A 78 28.07 4.11 -8.47
C CYS A 78 28.39 5.61 -8.49
N ASN A 79 28.89 6.19 -7.41
CA ASN A 79 29.35 7.59 -7.35
C ASN A 79 30.52 7.90 -8.29
N ARG A 80 31.14 6.89 -8.91
CA ARG A 80 32.19 7.06 -9.95
C ARG A 80 31.65 7.71 -11.23
N TYR A 81 30.34 7.63 -11.48
CA TYR A 81 29.72 8.24 -12.65
C TYR A 81 29.48 9.73 -12.43
N SER A 82 29.79 10.53 -13.45
CA SER A 82 29.84 11.98 -13.34
C SER A 82 28.49 12.64 -13.61
N ASP A 83 28.12 13.59 -12.77
CA ASP A 83 26.96 14.48 -13.00
C ASP A 83 27.20 15.48 -14.15
N LYS A 84 28.46 15.76 -14.48
CA LYS A 84 28.85 16.74 -15.51
C LYS A 84 29.06 16.13 -16.89
N ARG A 85 29.33 14.82 -16.96
CA ARG A 85 29.52 14.11 -18.23
C ARG A 85 28.17 13.68 -18.78
N ILE A 86 27.92 13.97 -20.05
CA ILE A 86 26.70 13.53 -20.74
C ILE A 86 26.92 12.16 -21.35
N SER A 87 26.00 11.26 -21.07
CA SER A 87 25.84 9.97 -21.76
C SER A 87 24.52 9.91 -22.51
N TYR A 88 24.43 9.06 -23.53
CA TYR A 88 23.22 8.89 -24.33
C TYR A 88 22.53 7.58 -23.99
N SER A 89 21.42 7.68 -23.24
CA SER A 89 20.65 6.51 -22.75
C SER A 89 19.59 6.09 -23.76
N LEU A 90 19.37 4.76 -23.87
CA LEU A 90 18.24 4.13 -24.55
C LEU A 90 17.06 3.86 -23.59
N ARG A 91 17.33 3.89 -22.28
CA ARG A 91 16.31 3.59 -21.28
C ARG A 91 15.64 4.89 -20.83
N TYR A 92 14.53 5.22 -21.45
CA TYR A 92 13.66 6.35 -21.13
C TYR A 92 12.22 6.04 -21.54
N ASP A 93 11.26 6.84 -21.05
CA ASP A 93 9.85 6.67 -21.41
C ASP A 93 9.55 7.23 -22.80
N ASP A 94 9.20 6.35 -23.71
CA ASP A 94 8.80 6.62 -25.10
C ASP A 94 7.30 6.46 -25.35
N GLY A 95 6.51 6.20 -24.30
CA GLY A 95 5.05 6.01 -24.38
C GLY A 95 4.49 4.95 -23.46
N ASN A 96 5.34 4.29 -22.67
CA ASN A 96 4.95 3.17 -21.81
C ASN A 96 4.20 3.62 -20.55
N TYR A 97 4.45 4.84 -20.09
CA TYR A 97 3.86 5.39 -18.87
C TYR A 97 3.01 6.62 -19.16
N PRO A 98 1.98 6.91 -18.34
CA PRO A 98 1.27 8.17 -18.38
C PRO A 98 2.20 9.38 -18.13
N TYR A 99 1.88 10.52 -18.70
CA TYR A 99 2.73 11.74 -18.65
C TYR A 99 2.96 12.30 -17.25
N GLY A 100 1.96 12.23 -16.34
CA GLY A 100 1.91 13.10 -15.16
C GLY A 100 3.04 12.89 -14.17
N TYR A 101 3.44 11.65 -13.91
CA TYR A 101 4.50 11.35 -12.95
C TYR A 101 5.84 11.99 -13.35
N TYR A 102 6.29 11.78 -14.57
CA TYR A 102 7.58 12.28 -15.02
C TYR A 102 7.60 13.78 -15.19
N HIS A 103 6.52 14.38 -15.71
CA HIS A 103 6.41 15.82 -15.85
C HIS A 103 6.39 16.54 -14.49
N PHE A 104 5.68 16.02 -13.52
CA PHE A 104 5.69 16.57 -12.17
C PHE A 104 7.10 16.56 -11.57
N HIS A 105 7.82 15.45 -11.67
CA HIS A 105 9.14 15.34 -11.07
C HIS A 105 10.23 16.07 -11.85
N HIS A 106 10.01 16.35 -13.14
CA HIS A 106 10.92 17.15 -13.97
C HIS A 106 11.18 18.55 -13.39
N MET A 107 10.23 19.11 -12.64
CA MET A 107 10.40 20.40 -11.96
C MET A 107 11.63 20.45 -11.03
N PHE A 108 12.11 19.30 -10.57
CA PHE A 108 13.28 19.20 -9.69
C PHE A 108 14.61 19.07 -10.43
N LYS A 109 14.61 18.98 -11.78
CA LYS A 109 15.84 18.90 -12.60
C LYS A 109 16.87 20.00 -12.31
N PRO A 110 16.47 21.29 -12.07
CA PRO A 110 17.41 22.35 -11.74
C PRO A 110 18.25 22.12 -10.46
N LEU A 111 17.82 21.20 -9.58
CA LEU A 111 18.54 20.84 -8.36
C LEU A 111 19.73 19.88 -8.61
N GLY A 112 20.00 19.50 -9.86
CA GLY A 112 21.00 18.51 -10.22
C GLY A 112 20.55 17.07 -9.91
N VAL A 113 21.45 16.10 -10.14
CA VAL A 113 21.08 14.66 -10.05
C VAL A 113 20.68 14.26 -8.63
N GLN A 114 21.49 14.57 -7.62
CA GLN A 114 21.17 14.23 -6.23
C GLN A 114 19.93 15.00 -5.73
N GLY A 115 19.81 16.27 -6.08
CA GLY A 115 18.66 17.10 -5.74
C GLY A 115 17.37 16.58 -6.37
N LEU A 116 17.39 16.16 -7.63
CA LEU A 116 16.25 15.51 -8.30
C LEU A 116 15.81 14.26 -7.54
N VAL A 117 16.73 13.36 -7.18
CA VAL A 117 16.43 12.11 -6.47
C VAL A 117 15.78 12.38 -5.12
N ILE A 118 16.39 13.23 -4.29
CA ILE A 118 15.90 13.53 -2.93
C ILE A 118 14.56 14.28 -3.00
N ALA A 119 14.46 15.31 -3.84
CA ALA A 119 13.24 16.12 -3.95
C ALA A 119 12.06 15.30 -4.47
N SER A 120 12.27 14.45 -5.47
CA SER A 120 11.23 13.56 -6.01
C SER A 120 10.70 12.58 -4.96
N ARG A 121 11.58 11.91 -4.23
CA ARG A 121 11.21 11.00 -3.13
C ARG A 121 10.50 11.73 -1.99
N THR A 122 11.00 12.92 -1.63
CA THR A 122 10.38 13.77 -0.60
C THR A 122 8.99 14.22 -1.03
N ALA A 123 8.81 14.64 -2.29
CA ALA A 123 7.51 15.00 -2.83
C ALA A 123 6.53 13.82 -2.78
N ASN A 124 6.95 12.61 -3.18
CA ASN A 124 6.13 11.40 -3.10
C ASN A 124 5.71 11.11 -1.65
N MET A 125 6.63 11.20 -0.69
CA MET A 125 6.35 11.04 0.74
C MET A 125 5.35 12.09 1.24
N VAL A 126 5.54 13.36 0.91
CA VAL A 126 4.66 14.46 1.34
C VAL A 126 3.26 14.30 0.75
N ILE A 127 3.14 13.95 -0.53
CA ILE A 127 1.87 13.65 -1.19
C ILE A 127 1.14 12.51 -0.46
N ALA A 128 1.85 11.43 -0.14
CA ALA A 128 1.27 10.30 0.60
C ALA A 128 0.80 10.71 1.99
N LEU A 129 1.64 11.39 2.78
CA LEU A 129 1.28 11.86 4.12
C LEU A 129 0.12 12.86 4.09
N ALA A 130 0.12 13.80 3.14
CA ALA A 130 -0.95 14.78 3.01
C ALA A 130 -2.29 14.13 2.64
N LEU A 131 -2.31 13.29 1.59
CA LEU A 131 -3.53 12.64 1.13
C LEU A 131 -4.09 11.69 2.19
N LEU A 132 -3.26 10.77 2.66
CA LEU A 132 -3.71 9.69 3.54
C LEU A 132 -3.90 10.17 4.97
N GLY A 133 -3.08 11.12 5.43
CA GLY A 133 -3.28 11.80 6.71
C GLY A 133 -4.58 12.60 6.74
N SER A 134 -4.90 13.35 5.67
CA SER A 134 -6.17 14.08 5.55
C SER A 134 -7.37 13.13 5.56
N ILE A 135 -7.29 12.01 4.84
CA ILE A 135 -8.35 10.99 4.87
C ILE A 135 -8.51 10.42 6.28
N GLY A 136 -7.42 10.06 6.96
CA GLY A 136 -7.46 9.54 8.33
C GLY A 136 -8.08 10.52 9.34
N LEU A 137 -7.78 11.81 9.22
CA LEU A 137 -8.36 12.88 10.06
C LEU A 137 -9.85 13.10 9.78
N LEU A 138 -10.25 13.08 8.51
CA LEU A 138 -11.63 13.31 8.08
C LEU A 138 -12.48 12.05 8.17
N ALA A 139 -11.90 10.85 8.22
CA ALA A 139 -12.63 9.60 8.31
C ALA A 139 -13.53 9.54 9.54
N PRO A 140 -14.73 8.94 9.42
CA PRO A 140 -15.57 8.67 10.57
C PRO A 140 -14.81 7.89 11.66
N PRO A 141 -15.02 8.18 12.96
CA PRO A 141 -14.27 7.54 14.05
C PRO A 141 -14.25 6.01 13.98
N LYS A 142 -15.39 5.40 13.61
CA LYS A 142 -15.53 3.93 13.45
C LYS A 142 -14.59 3.33 12.40
N LEU A 143 -14.17 4.11 11.39
CA LEU A 143 -13.31 3.63 10.31
C LEU A 143 -11.81 3.77 10.63
N ARG A 144 -11.43 4.69 11.51
CA ARG A 144 -10.02 5.06 11.76
C ARG A 144 -9.16 3.88 12.24
N GLY A 145 -9.69 3.04 13.12
CA GLY A 145 -8.98 1.85 13.59
C GLY A 145 -8.73 0.85 12.47
N ALA A 146 -9.75 0.51 11.68
CA ALA A 146 -9.61 -0.36 10.51
C ALA A 146 -8.65 0.22 9.47
N TYR A 147 -8.71 1.53 9.25
CA TYR A 147 -7.82 2.24 8.33
C TYR A 147 -6.35 2.11 8.73
N LEU A 148 -6.01 2.38 10.00
CA LEU A 148 -4.64 2.26 10.50
C LEU A 148 -4.12 0.82 10.42
N LEU A 149 -4.94 -0.15 10.85
CA LEU A 149 -4.53 -1.56 10.86
C LEU A 149 -4.34 -2.10 9.43
N ALA A 150 -5.22 -1.72 8.50
CA ALA A 150 -5.08 -2.08 7.09
C ALA A 150 -3.81 -1.48 6.46
N MET A 151 -3.48 -0.21 6.78
CA MET A 151 -2.24 0.42 6.33
C MET A 151 -0.99 -0.32 6.84
N GLY A 152 -0.94 -0.59 8.15
CA GLY A 152 0.20 -1.29 8.75
C GLY A 152 0.38 -2.68 8.13
N ALA A 153 -0.69 -3.45 7.98
CA ALA A 153 -0.64 -4.79 7.41
C ALA A 153 -0.28 -4.82 5.93
N ALA A 154 -0.79 -3.85 5.13
CA ALA A 154 -0.57 -3.83 3.69
C ALA A 154 0.79 -3.26 3.25
N TRP A 155 1.38 -2.35 4.05
CA TRP A 155 2.52 -1.57 3.59
C TRP A 155 3.85 -1.88 4.28
N MET A 156 3.84 -2.61 5.37
CA MET A 156 5.07 -2.92 6.08
C MET A 156 5.77 -4.16 5.53
N PRO A 157 7.04 -4.08 5.14
CA PRO A 157 7.84 -2.87 4.98
C PRO A 157 7.88 -2.32 3.54
N ILE A 158 7.47 -3.12 2.56
CA ILE A 158 7.71 -2.89 1.13
C ILE A 158 6.91 -1.69 0.59
N GLY A 159 5.67 -1.49 1.05
CA GLY A 159 4.87 -0.35 0.61
C GLY A 159 5.48 0.99 0.99
N ILE A 160 6.05 1.12 2.21
CA ILE A 160 6.74 2.34 2.64
C ILE A 160 7.97 2.60 1.78
N TYR A 161 8.75 1.56 1.47
CA TYR A 161 9.89 1.67 0.57
C TYR A 161 9.48 2.23 -0.81
N PHE A 162 8.40 1.72 -1.43
CA PHE A 162 7.97 2.24 -2.72
C PHE A 162 7.37 3.64 -2.65
N ILE A 163 6.64 4.00 -1.59
CA ILE A 163 6.14 5.37 -1.39
C ILE A 163 7.28 6.38 -1.39
N THR A 164 8.42 6.04 -0.80
CA THR A 164 9.60 6.90 -0.70
C THR A 164 10.64 6.65 -1.80
N SER A 165 10.25 6.09 -2.93
CA SER A 165 11.12 5.79 -4.07
C SER A 165 10.89 6.74 -5.26
N ASN A 166 11.76 6.67 -6.26
CA ASN A 166 11.61 7.39 -7.54
C ASN A 166 10.74 6.62 -8.54
N ASN A 167 10.18 5.49 -8.14
CA ASN A 167 9.37 4.65 -9.01
C ASN A 167 7.91 5.14 -9.07
N PRO A 168 7.25 5.17 -10.22
CA PRO A 168 5.82 5.50 -10.34
C PRO A 168 4.89 4.65 -9.47
N SER A 169 5.36 3.50 -8.98
CA SER A 169 4.65 2.69 -7.98
C SER A 169 4.35 3.46 -6.68
N SER A 170 5.10 4.52 -6.36
CA SER A 170 4.81 5.40 -5.23
C SER A 170 3.42 6.02 -5.31
N TRP A 171 3.04 6.53 -6.50
CA TRP A 171 1.73 7.11 -6.74
C TRP A 171 0.65 6.03 -6.90
N SER A 172 0.99 4.85 -7.40
CA SER A 172 0.07 3.70 -7.44
C SER A 172 -0.35 3.26 -6.04
N VAL A 173 0.61 3.03 -5.14
CA VAL A 173 0.34 2.62 -3.74
C VAL A 173 -0.45 3.70 -3.01
N THR A 174 -0.02 4.95 -3.11
CA THR A 174 -0.69 6.10 -2.47
C THR A 174 -2.08 6.34 -3.05
N GLY A 175 -2.21 6.32 -4.37
CA GLY A 175 -3.43 6.64 -5.09
C GLY A 175 -4.54 5.61 -4.89
N VAL A 176 -4.21 4.31 -5.01
CA VAL A 176 -5.18 3.22 -4.76
C VAL A 176 -5.68 3.26 -3.32
N ALA A 177 -4.78 3.49 -2.35
CA ALA A 177 -5.18 3.61 -0.95
C ALA A 177 -6.01 4.86 -0.69
N GLY A 178 -5.63 6.01 -1.28
CA GLY A 178 -6.38 7.26 -1.19
C GLY A 178 -7.78 7.13 -1.77
N PHE A 179 -7.91 6.54 -2.96
CA PHE A 179 -9.21 6.29 -3.59
C PHE A 179 -10.06 5.33 -2.76
N SER A 180 -9.49 4.20 -2.35
CA SER A 180 -10.18 3.20 -1.53
C SER A 180 -10.71 3.79 -0.23
N ALA A 181 -9.83 4.40 0.57
CA ALA A 181 -10.20 4.93 1.87
C ALA A 181 -11.12 6.15 1.75
N GLY A 182 -10.85 7.07 0.82
CA GLY A 182 -11.68 8.25 0.57
C GLY A 182 -13.09 7.89 0.12
N LEU A 183 -13.23 6.98 -0.84
CA LEU A 183 -14.52 6.50 -1.32
C LEU A 183 -15.29 5.80 -0.19
N LEU A 184 -14.66 4.84 0.49
CA LEU A 184 -15.29 4.12 1.60
C LEU A 184 -15.71 5.09 2.71
N ALA A 185 -14.82 5.97 3.16
CA ALA A 185 -15.12 6.93 4.22
C ALA A 185 -16.25 7.89 3.82
N SER A 186 -16.34 8.30 2.54
CA SER A 186 -17.39 9.18 2.04
C SER A 186 -18.79 8.55 2.12
N LEU A 187 -18.90 7.22 2.01
CA LEU A 187 -20.16 6.49 2.16
C LEU A 187 -20.72 6.55 3.59
N TYR A 188 -19.85 6.71 4.59
CA TYR A 188 -20.22 6.71 6.01
C TYR A 188 -20.08 8.07 6.68
N ALA A 189 -19.62 9.08 5.97
CA ALA A 189 -19.55 10.46 6.45
C ALA A 189 -20.82 11.24 6.12
N SER A 190 -21.07 12.33 6.85
CA SER A 190 -22.20 13.24 6.66
C SER A 190 -21.71 14.68 6.43
N GLY A 191 -22.60 15.55 5.95
CA GLY A 191 -22.35 16.97 5.74
C GLY A 191 -21.17 17.24 4.79
N ARG A 192 -20.43 18.33 5.05
CA ARG A 192 -19.27 18.76 4.22
C ARG A 192 -18.14 17.74 4.19
N ARG A 193 -17.97 16.97 5.28
CA ARG A 193 -16.92 15.97 5.40
C ARG A 193 -17.00 14.88 4.30
N ARG A 194 -18.22 14.48 3.91
CA ARG A 194 -18.48 13.54 2.80
C ARG A 194 -17.83 14.02 1.51
N TRP A 195 -17.99 15.29 1.17
CA TRP A 195 -17.50 15.87 -0.07
C TRP A 195 -15.99 16.01 -0.09
N TYR A 196 -15.38 16.41 1.03
CA TYR A 196 -13.92 16.44 1.15
C TYR A 196 -13.30 15.05 0.97
N LEU A 197 -13.89 14.02 1.59
CA LEU A 197 -13.42 12.64 1.45
C LEU A 197 -13.57 12.13 0.01
N LEU A 198 -14.65 12.50 -0.67
CA LEU A 198 -14.87 12.14 -2.08
C LEU A 198 -13.87 12.87 -2.99
N ALA A 199 -13.58 14.14 -2.74
CA ALA A 199 -12.55 14.89 -3.45
C ALA A 199 -11.16 14.27 -3.26
N LEU A 200 -10.80 13.88 -2.02
CA LEU A 200 -9.55 13.18 -1.75
C LEU A 200 -9.49 11.81 -2.44
N ALA A 201 -10.61 11.10 -2.58
CA ALA A 201 -10.67 9.89 -3.39
C ALA A 201 -10.36 10.19 -4.87
N CYS A 202 -10.92 11.27 -5.42
CA CYS A 202 -10.62 11.70 -6.80
C CYS A 202 -9.13 12.06 -6.98
N VAL A 203 -8.50 12.70 -5.98
CA VAL A 203 -7.05 12.93 -5.99
C VAL A 203 -6.29 11.59 -6.02
N GLY A 204 -6.71 10.60 -5.24
CA GLY A 204 -6.13 9.25 -5.30
C GLY A 204 -6.24 8.61 -6.67
N ALA A 205 -7.41 8.70 -7.32
CA ALA A 205 -7.60 8.22 -8.69
C ALA A 205 -6.70 8.97 -9.69
N LEU A 206 -6.57 10.29 -9.57
CA LEU A 206 -5.70 11.11 -10.42
C LEU A 206 -4.23 10.67 -10.33
N LEU A 207 -3.72 10.39 -9.14
CA LEU A 207 -2.36 9.86 -8.95
C LEU A 207 -2.18 8.54 -9.72
N CYS A 208 -3.17 7.63 -9.67
CA CYS A 208 -3.11 6.39 -10.43
C CYS A 208 -3.11 6.63 -11.95
N TYR A 209 -4.02 7.47 -12.44
CA TYR A 209 -4.17 7.77 -13.87
C TYR A 209 -2.93 8.43 -14.49
N THR A 210 -2.19 9.16 -13.69
CA THR A 210 -1.04 9.92 -14.15
C THR A 210 0.30 9.22 -13.91
N SER A 211 0.28 8.02 -13.29
CA SER A 211 1.51 7.28 -12.96
C SER A 211 1.67 5.95 -13.68
N ARG A 212 0.61 5.10 -13.72
CA ARG A 212 0.71 3.73 -14.24
C ARG A 212 -0.63 3.25 -14.81
N ALA A 213 -0.57 2.51 -15.90
CA ALA A 213 -1.76 1.93 -16.53
C ALA A 213 -2.45 0.86 -15.65
N ASP A 214 -1.67 -0.03 -15.03
CA ASP A 214 -2.18 -1.05 -14.11
C ASP A 214 -2.83 -0.43 -12.86
N ALA A 215 -2.27 0.67 -12.33
CA ALA A 215 -2.88 1.41 -11.23
C ALA A 215 -4.23 2.02 -11.62
N SER A 216 -4.37 2.46 -12.88
CA SER A 216 -5.65 2.94 -13.43
C SER A 216 -6.71 1.84 -13.42
N PHE A 217 -6.34 0.62 -13.78
CA PHE A 217 -7.24 -0.55 -13.70
C PHE A 217 -7.59 -0.92 -12.25
N HIS A 218 -6.65 -0.76 -11.31
CA HIS A 218 -6.94 -1.00 -9.89
C HIS A 218 -8.06 -0.09 -9.37
N ILE A 219 -8.22 1.14 -9.90
CA ILE A 219 -9.34 2.02 -9.53
C ILE A 219 -10.68 1.39 -9.87
N PHE A 220 -10.82 0.74 -11.03
CA PHE A 220 -12.02 -0.02 -11.40
C PHE A 220 -12.30 -1.16 -10.41
N VAL A 221 -11.29 -1.99 -10.11
CA VAL A 221 -11.44 -3.12 -9.18
C VAL A 221 -11.89 -2.65 -7.81
N VAL A 222 -11.26 -1.60 -7.28
CA VAL A 222 -11.54 -1.02 -5.96
C VAL A 222 -12.93 -0.38 -5.92
N ALA A 223 -13.29 0.39 -6.94
CA ALA A 223 -14.61 1.00 -7.07
C ALA A 223 -15.71 -0.06 -7.02
N LEU A 224 -15.56 -1.11 -7.84
CA LEU A 224 -16.51 -2.23 -7.89
C LEU A 224 -16.62 -2.92 -6.53
N ALA A 225 -15.49 -3.28 -5.91
CA ALA A 225 -15.45 -3.97 -4.63
C ALA A 225 -16.12 -3.16 -3.51
N ILE A 226 -15.81 -1.86 -3.38
CA ILE A 226 -16.38 -0.98 -2.35
C ILE A 226 -17.87 -0.73 -2.62
N CYS A 227 -18.27 -0.51 -3.86
CA CYS A 227 -19.68 -0.29 -4.21
C CYS A 227 -20.52 -1.53 -3.89
N VAL A 228 -20.07 -2.72 -4.25
CA VAL A 228 -20.74 -3.99 -3.94
C VAL A 228 -20.80 -4.22 -2.42
N ALA A 229 -19.67 -4.03 -1.72
CA ALA A 229 -19.59 -4.28 -0.28
C ALA A 229 -20.41 -3.28 0.55
N CYS A 230 -20.38 -1.99 0.21
CA CYS A 230 -20.75 -0.90 1.13
C CYS A 230 -21.84 0.03 0.61
N ALA A 231 -21.96 0.26 -0.71
CA ALA A 231 -22.86 1.27 -1.22
C ALA A 231 -24.33 0.84 -1.18
N LYS A 232 -25.21 1.82 -0.97
CA LYS A 232 -26.65 1.71 -1.08
C LYS A 232 -27.09 2.59 -2.26
N TRP A 233 -27.62 2.03 -3.32
CA TRP A 233 -27.90 2.72 -4.58
C TRP A 233 -28.87 3.93 -4.42
N ARG A 234 -29.82 3.85 -3.47
CA ARG A 234 -30.77 4.94 -3.23
C ARG A 234 -30.15 6.16 -2.52
N THR A 235 -29.18 5.93 -1.63
CA THR A 235 -28.64 6.96 -0.74
C THR A 235 -27.27 7.47 -1.17
N HIS A 236 -26.50 6.69 -1.96
CA HIS A 236 -25.12 7.00 -2.33
C HIS A 236 -24.97 7.29 -3.82
N LYS A 237 -25.97 7.92 -4.44
CA LYS A 237 -26.02 8.16 -5.90
C LYS A 237 -24.77 8.87 -6.45
N VAL A 238 -24.30 9.91 -5.75
CA VAL A 238 -23.12 10.67 -6.20
C VAL A 238 -21.85 9.87 -6.07
N GLN A 239 -21.65 9.15 -4.95
CA GLN A 239 -20.50 8.28 -4.77
C GLN A 239 -20.45 7.17 -5.83
N LEU A 240 -21.61 6.60 -6.14
CA LEU A 240 -21.73 5.60 -7.22
C LEU A 240 -21.41 6.21 -8.59
N ALA A 241 -21.91 7.41 -8.89
CA ALA A 241 -21.61 8.09 -10.15
C ALA A 241 -20.09 8.38 -10.27
N VAL A 242 -19.47 8.89 -9.21
CA VAL A 242 -18.02 9.13 -9.19
C VAL A 242 -17.24 7.82 -9.32
N ALA A 243 -17.63 6.76 -8.61
CA ALA A 243 -17.00 5.45 -8.71
C ALA A 243 -17.13 4.86 -10.13
N THR A 244 -18.29 4.99 -10.77
CA THR A 244 -18.51 4.54 -12.16
C THR A 244 -17.66 5.34 -13.13
N LEU A 245 -17.66 6.68 -13.02
CA LEU A 245 -16.84 7.53 -13.89
C LEU A 245 -15.35 7.22 -13.73
N ALA A 246 -14.88 7.09 -12.49
CA ALA A 246 -13.49 6.70 -12.20
C ALA A 246 -13.16 5.34 -12.81
N SER A 247 -14.09 4.37 -12.72
CA SER A 247 -13.91 3.04 -13.32
C SER A 247 -13.78 3.10 -14.84
N VAL A 248 -14.65 3.86 -15.51
CA VAL A 248 -14.63 4.01 -16.97
C VAL A 248 -13.33 4.64 -17.43
N ILE A 249 -12.89 5.73 -16.77
CA ILE A 249 -11.62 6.38 -17.06
C ILE A 249 -10.46 5.40 -16.83
N GLY A 250 -10.46 4.67 -15.71
CA GLY A 250 -9.40 3.73 -15.38
C GLY A 250 -9.25 2.59 -16.38
N VAL A 251 -10.35 2.01 -16.82
CA VAL A 251 -10.35 0.96 -17.86
C VAL A 251 -9.90 1.54 -19.20
N TYR A 252 -10.42 2.71 -19.60
CA TYR A 252 -10.00 3.37 -20.83
C TYR A 252 -8.49 3.64 -20.88
N LEU A 253 -7.93 4.20 -19.81
CA LEU A 253 -6.49 4.49 -19.72
C LEU A 253 -5.63 3.23 -19.72
N MET A 254 -6.10 2.14 -19.11
CA MET A 254 -5.41 0.84 -19.18
C MET A 254 -5.38 0.30 -20.61
N LEU A 255 -6.50 0.33 -21.32
CA LEU A 255 -6.61 -0.20 -22.68
C LEU A 255 -5.90 0.66 -23.73
N SER A 256 -5.79 1.97 -23.48
CA SER A 256 -5.12 2.91 -24.39
C SER A 256 -3.62 3.09 -24.11
N SER A 257 -3.08 2.39 -23.11
CA SER A 257 -1.67 2.56 -22.72
C SER A 257 -0.70 1.80 -23.63
N GLY A 258 0.48 2.38 -23.89
CA GLY A 258 1.58 1.72 -24.62
C GLY A 258 2.08 0.43 -23.96
N SER A 259 1.87 0.27 -22.64
CA SER A 259 2.20 -0.98 -21.94
C SER A 259 1.31 -2.16 -22.34
N ALA A 260 0.11 -1.95 -22.87
CA ALA A 260 -0.72 -3.00 -23.45
C ALA A 260 -0.16 -3.47 -24.79
N THR A 261 0.36 -2.55 -25.61
CA THR A 261 0.92 -2.85 -26.94
C THR A 261 2.32 -3.51 -26.89
N ILE A 262 3.10 -3.27 -25.82
CA ILE A 262 4.39 -3.95 -25.63
C ILE A 262 4.17 -5.46 -25.41
N ALA A 263 3.12 -5.85 -24.71
CA ALA A 263 2.76 -7.25 -24.53
C ALA A 263 2.41 -7.93 -25.88
N GLU A 264 1.90 -7.17 -26.84
CA GLU A 264 1.57 -7.67 -28.19
C GLU A 264 2.76 -7.67 -29.14
N GLY A 265 3.67 -6.68 -29.03
CA GLY A 265 4.79 -6.47 -29.97
C GLY A 265 5.98 -7.44 -29.83
N HIS A 266 6.07 -8.19 -28.73
CA HIS A 266 7.08 -9.23 -28.50
C HIS A 266 6.53 -10.66 -28.65
N ALA A 267 5.36 -10.80 -29.23
CA ALA A 267 4.70 -12.09 -29.42
C ALA A 267 5.38 -12.90 -30.53
N GLU A 268 6.48 -13.59 -30.23
CA GLU A 268 6.69 -14.92 -30.83
C GLU A 268 5.42 -15.73 -30.56
N ALA A 269 4.98 -16.52 -31.55
CA ALA A 269 3.75 -17.29 -31.45
C ALA A 269 3.81 -18.24 -30.23
N VAL A 270 3.25 -17.77 -29.10
CA VAL A 270 3.20 -18.54 -27.86
C VAL A 270 2.23 -19.70 -28.04
N SER A 271 2.68 -20.92 -27.85
CA SER A 271 1.82 -22.09 -27.93
C SER A 271 0.83 -22.11 -26.75
N PRO A 272 -0.40 -22.62 -26.94
CA PRO A 272 -1.35 -22.81 -25.85
C PRO A 272 -0.77 -23.61 -24.68
N GLN A 273 0.12 -24.55 -24.98
CA GLN A 273 0.78 -25.37 -23.96
C GLN A 273 1.73 -24.55 -23.08
N GLN A 274 2.59 -23.70 -23.65
CA GLN A 274 3.46 -22.80 -22.88
C GLN A 274 2.66 -21.89 -21.95
N LYS A 275 1.52 -21.39 -22.41
CA LYS A 275 0.63 -20.58 -21.57
C LYS A 275 0.03 -21.39 -20.43
N LEU A 276 -0.38 -22.63 -20.69
CA LEU A 276 -0.93 -23.53 -19.68
C LEU A 276 0.13 -23.89 -18.62
N GLU A 277 1.34 -24.21 -19.02
CA GLU A 277 2.47 -24.48 -18.12
C GLU A 277 2.78 -23.29 -17.23
N ALA A 278 2.75 -22.06 -17.78
CA ALA A 278 2.92 -20.84 -16.98
C ALA A 278 1.78 -20.64 -15.97
N ILE A 279 0.53 -20.93 -16.35
CA ILE A 279 -0.62 -20.86 -15.44
C ILE A 279 -0.47 -21.89 -14.31
N GLU A 280 -0.10 -23.14 -14.63
CA GLU A 280 0.12 -24.18 -13.64
C GLU A 280 1.22 -23.81 -12.65
N LEU A 281 2.36 -23.31 -13.16
CA LEU A 281 3.44 -22.80 -12.33
C LEU A 281 2.96 -21.65 -11.43
N ASN A 282 2.18 -20.72 -11.97
CA ASN A 282 1.67 -19.58 -11.22
C ASN A 282 0.69 -20.01 -10.12
N VAL A 283 -0.21 -20.96 -10.39
CA VAL A 283 -1.14 -21.50 -9.39
C VAL A 283 -0.40 -22.22 -8.27
N THR A 284 0.54 -23.10 -8.61
CA THR A 284 1.30 -23.89 -7.61
C THR A 284 2.18 -23.03 -6.71
N HIS A 285 2.61 -21.85 -7.19
CA HIS A 285 3.48 -20.94 -6.44
C HIS A 285 2.76 -19.67 -5.93
N LEU A 286 1.43 -19.63 -5.97
CA LEU A 286 0.65 -18.44 -5.61
C LEU A 286 0.93 -17.95 -4.18
N ALA A 287 1.08 -18.85 -3.22
CA ALA A 287 1.42 -18.49 -1.84
C ALA A 287 2.79 -17.80 -1.74
N LYS A 288 3.77 -18.27 -2.53
CA LYS A 288 5.09 -17.63 -2.63
C LYS A 288 4.97 -16.24 -3.26
N PHE A 289 4.14 -16.07 -4.29
CA PHE A 289 3.91 -14.75 -4.89
C PHE A 289 3.38 -13.76 -3.85
N PHE A 290 2.33 -14.12 -3.10
CA PHE A 290 1.78 -13.25 -2.07
C PHE A 290 2.76 -12.94 -0.95
N SER A 291 3.63 -13.86 -0.56
CA SER A 291 4.66 -13.59 0.44
C SER A 291 5.63 -12.47 0.01
N GLY A 292 5.74 -12.21 -1.28
CA GLY A 292 6.50 -11.10 -1.84
C GLY A 292 5.94 -9.71 -1.51
N PHE A 293 4.65 -9.59 -1.14
CA PHE A 293 4.08 -8.32 -0.67
C PHE A 293 4.78 -7.81 0.60
N TRP A 294 5.32 -8.71 1.41
CA TRP A 294 6.08 -8.42 2.61
C TRP A 294 7.59 -8.66 2.43
N GLY A 295 8.02 -8.85 1.19
CA GLY A 295 9.41 -8.90 0.82
C GLY A 295 10.13 -10.22 1.09
N LEU A 296 9.44 -11.35 1.30
CA LEU A 296 10.13 -12.60 1.63
C LEU A 296 11.00 -13.14 0.51
N TRP A 297 10.65 -12.90 -0.76
CA TRP A 297 11.48 -13.31 -1.89
C TRP A 297 11.67 -12.19 -2.94
N ALA A 298 10.69 -11.30 -3.08
CA ALA A 298 10.74 -10.16 -3.98
C ALA A 298 10.78 -8.88 -3.12
N GLY A 299 11.90 -8.68 -2.43
CA GLY A 299 12.09 -7.58 -1.51
C GLY A 299 12.28 -6.23 -2.19
N ALA A 300 12.84 -5.30 -1.45
CA ALA A 300 13.26 -4.00 -1.97
C ALA A 300 14.43 -4.13 -2.96
N GLY A 301 14.86 -3.02 -3.50
CA GLY A 301 15.93 -2.98 -4.47
C GLY A 301 15.55 -3.67 -5.77
N TRP A 302 16.52 -4.25 -6.42
CA TRP A 302 16.36 -5.05 -7.63
C TRP A 302 15.96 -6.51 -7.32
N LYS A 303 15.10 -6.73 -6.32
CA LYS A 303 14.72 -8.01 -5.70
C LYS A 303 15.87 -8.64 -4.89
N ASP A 304 16.89 -7.88 -4.57
CA ASP A 304 18.11 -8.32 -3.91
C ASP A 304 18.13 -8.03 -2.40
N ILE A 305 17.06 -7.43 -1.86
CA ILE A 305 16.90 -7.16 -0.43
C ILE A 305 15.64 -7.85 0.08
N PRO A 306 15.65 -9.16 0.23
CA PRO A 306 14.51 -9.87 0.83
C PRO A 306 14.39 -9.50 2.32
N SER A 307 13.16 -9.53 2.84
CA SER A 307 12.96 -9.47 4.28
C SER A 307 13.69 -10.61 4.96
N ASP A 308 14.34 -10.34 6.08
CA ASP A 308 14.90 -11.41 6.90
C ASP A 308 13.79 -12.32 7.40
N GLY A 309 14.13 -13.58 7.68
CA GLY A 309 13.17 -14.57 8.17
C GLY A 309 12.31 -14.03 9.33
N TYR A 310 12.92 -13.33 10.28
CA TYR A 310 12.21 -12.75 11.43
C TYR A 310 11.28 -11.61 11.04
N SER A 311 11.76 -10.60 10.30
CA SER A 311 10.93 -9.46 9.91
C SER A 311 9.78 -9.86 8.98
N GLY A 312 10.04 -10.72 8.01
CA GLY A 312 9.03 -11.25 7.11
C GLY A 312 8.00 -12.13 7.84
N MET A 313 8.44 -12.98 8.76
CA MET A 313 7.55 -13.81 9.59
C MET A 313 6.65 -12.95 10.46
N ILE A 314 7.20 -11.94 11.16
CA ILE A 314 6.40 -11.02 11.97
C ILE A 314 5.38 -10.29 11.09
N ALA A 315 5.76 -9.80 9.91
CA ALA A 315 4.85 -9.14 8.99
C ALA A 315 3.67 -10.04 8.59
N ILE A 316 3.92 -11.30 8.22
CA ILE A 316 2.86 -12.27 7.88
C ILE A 316 1.97 -12.59 9.10
N LEU A 317 2.54 -12.74 10.30
CA LEU A 317 1.75 -12.96 11.51
C LEU A 317 0.83 -11.78 11.82
N LEU A 318 1.31 -10.53 11.66
CA LEU A 318 0.50 -9.33 11.82
C LEU A 318 -0.65 -9.29 10.80
N VAL A 319 -0.38 -9.64 9.54
CA VAL A 319 -1.41 -9.72 8.49
C VAL A 319 -2.42 -10.83 8.79
N GLY A 320 -1.96 -12.02 9.14
CA GLY A 320 -2.82 -13.12 9.53
C GLY A 320 -3.75 -12.75 10.69
N PHE A 321 -3.20 -12.08 11.70
CA PHE A 321 -3.98 -11.54 12.81
C PHE A 321 -5.08 -10.57 12.35
N ILE A 322 -4.75 -9.61 11.46
CA ILE A 322 -5.69 -8.65 10.91
C ILE A 322 -6.77 -9.33 10.06
N VAL A 323 -6.40 -10.33 9.26
CA VAL A 323 -7.36 -11.11 8.46
C VAL A 323 -8.34 -11.87 9.35
N MET A 324 -7.84 -12.49 10.42
CA MET A 324 -8.67 -13.21 11.39
C MET A 324 -9.61 -12.28 12.16
N LEU A 325 -9.15 -11.11 12.56
CA LEU A 325 -10.01 -10.09 13.17
C LEU A 325 -11.17 -9.72 12.23
N GLY A 326 -10.88 -9.47 10.97
CA GLY A 326 -11.90 -9.15 9.99
C GLY A 326 -12.89 -10.31 9.74
N ALA A 327 -12.49 -11.55 9.95
CA ALA A 327 -13.32 -12.73 9.73
C ALA A 327 -14.44 -12.95 10.78
N GLU A 328 -14.50 -12.16 11.86
CA GLU A 328 -15.53 -12.32 12.92
C GLU A 328 -16.97 -12.36 12.34
N ARG A 329 -17.24 -11.58 11.29
CA ARG A 329 -18.52 -11.57 10.58
C ARG A 329 -18.35 -11.46 9.09
N ILE A 330 -18.90 -12.40 8.37
CA ILE A 330 -18.85 -12.45 6.91
C ILE A 330 -20.27 -12.47 6.38
N GLY A 331 -20.79 -11.27 6.04
CA GLY A 331 -22.02 -11.15 5.26
C GLY A 331 -21.72 -11.26 3.77
N TRP A 332 -22.74 -11.63 2.95
CA TRP A 332 -22.56 -11.85 1.51
C TRP A 332 -21.94 -10.66 0.76
N ARG A 333 -22.30 -9.41 1.09
CA ARG A 333 -21.76 -8.21 0.45
C ARG A 333 -20.26 -8.03 0.75
N LYS A 334 -19.85 -8.28 1.99
CA LYS A 334 -18.46 -8.27 2.39
C LYS A 334 -17.67 -9.37 1.68
N ALA A 335 -18.24 -10.58 1.61
CA ALA A 335 -17.63 -11.70 0.89
C ALA A 335 -17.43 -11.36 -0.60
N MET A 336 -18.44 -10.80 -1.26
CA MET A 336 -18.33 -10.40 -2.66
C MET A 336 -17.28 -9.31 -2.89
N GLY A 337 -17.24 -8.28 -2.05
CA GLY A 337 -16.18 -7.26 -2.12
C GLY A 337 -14.77 -7.84 -1.93
N ALA A 338 -14.62 -8.78 -1.01
CA ALA A 338 -13.36 -9.50 -0.81
C ALA A 338 -12.99 -10.38 -2.01
N ILE A 339 -13.97 -11.12 -2.57
CA ILE A 339 -13.78 -11.96 -3.77
C ILE A 339 -13.33 -11.12 -4.97
N ILE A 340 -13.92 -9.94 -5.16
CA ILE A 340 -13.54 -9.04 -6.28
C ILE A 340 -12.07 -8.61 -6.14
N THR A 341 -11.63 -8.15 -4.97
CA THR A 341 -10.26 -7.68 -4.77
C THR A 341 -9.24 -8.82 -4.74
N LEU A 342 -9.52 -9.91 -4.03
CA LEU A 342 -8.67 -11.11 -4.01
C LEU A 342 -8.64 -11.78 -5.37
N GLY A 343 -9.80 -11.91 -6.03
CA GLY A 343 -9.90 -12.46 -7.38
C GLY A 343 -9.11 -11.66 -8.39
N ALA A 344 -9.07 -10.33 -8.27
CA ALA A 344 -8.20 -9.50 -9.11
C ALA A 344 -6.71 -9.76 -8.81
N MET A 345 -6.29 -9.81 -7.54
CA MET A 345 -4.90 -10.12 -7.17
C MET A 345 -4.48 -11.52 -7.68
N VAL A 346 -5.33 -12.53 -7.52
CA VAL A 346 -5.08 -13.89 -8.03
C VAL A 346 -5.11 -13.91 -9.56
N GLY A 347 -6.13 -13.31 -10.18
CA GLY A 347 -6.28 -13.25 -11.63
C GLY A 347 -5.10 -12.58 -12.33
N ILE A 348 -4.63 -11.45 -11.77
CA ILE A 348 -3.45 -10.76 -12.30
C ILE A 348 -2.20 -11.66 -12.20
N SER A 349 -1.95 -12.27 -11.05
CA SER A 349 -0.75 -13.09 -10.84
C SER A 349 -0.78 -14.43 -11.58
N VAL A 350 -1.96 -14.99 -11.82
CA VAL A 350 -2.10 -16.31 -12.46
C VAL A 350 -2.30 -16.20 -13.97
N LEU A 351 -3.14 -15.26 -14.42
CA LEU A 351 -3.58 -15.18 -15.82
C LEU A 351 -2.84 -14.11 -16.61
N VAL A 352 -2.59 -12.92 -16.02
CA VAL A 352 -1.90 -11.81 -16.72
C VAL A 352 -0.40 -12.04 -16.72
N ALA A 353 0.16 -12.58 -15.64
CA ALA A 353 1.58 -12.88 -15.53
C ALA A 353 1.97 -14.16 -16.30
N THR A 354 1.61 -14.23 -17.58
CA THR A 354 1.86 -15.36 -18.50
C THR A 354 2.39 -14.83 -19.84
N PRO A 355 3.04 -15.70 -20.65
CA PRO A 355 3.45 -15.33 -22.00
C PRO A 355 2.26 -14.87 -22.88
N PRO A 356 2.45 -13.89 -23.78
CA PRO A 356 3.72 -13.27 -24.13
C PRO A 356 4.17 -12.14 -23.20
N ALA A 357 3.28 -11.59 -22.36
CA ALA A 357 3.58 -10.42 -21.53
C ALA A 357 4.67 -10.71 -20.48
N PHE A 358 4.61 -11.85 -19.85
CA PHE A 358 5.59 -12.31 -18.86
C PHE A 358 5.82 -13.82 -19.02
N PRO A 359 7.03 -14.33 -18.82
CA PRO A 359 7.26 -15.79 -18.85
C PRO A 359 6.50 -16.52 -17.73
N ASN A 360 6.34 -15.91 -16.58
CA ASN A 360 5.56 -16.39 -15.43
C ASN A 360 5.45 -15.29 -14.36
N MET A 361 4.76 -15.58 -13.24
CA MET A 361 4.56 -14.61 -12.15
C MET A 361 5.85 -14.17 -11.43
N PHE A 362 6.96 -14.88 -11.55
CA PHE A 362 8.24 -14.46 -10.95
C PHE A 362 8.89 -13.31 -11.73
N ALA A 363 8.58 -13.19 -13.04
CA ALA A 363 8.93 -12.03 -13.84
C ALA A 363 7.99 -10.85 -13.55
N TYR A 364 6.69 -11.12 -13.35
CA TYR A 364 5.72 -10.16 -12.86
C TYR A 364 5.95 -9.91 -11.36
N GLN A 365 6.17 -8.67 -10.96
CA GLN A 365 6.59 -8.38 -9.58
C GLN A 365 5.37 -8.22 -8.65
N PRO A 366 5.40 -8.79 -7.41
CA PRO A 366 4.30 -8.68 -6.43
C PRO A 366 3.87 -7.25 -6.14
N ARG A 367 4.80 -6.29 -6.17
CA ARG A 367 4.51 -4.85 -5.96
C ARG A 367 3.43 -4.29 -6.88
N TYR A 368 3.20 -4.88 -8.05
CA TYR A 368 2.17 -4.40 -8.98
C TYR A 368 0.75 -4.72 -8.48
N ALA A 369 0.56 -5.85 -7.79
CA ALA A 369 -0.72 -6.21 -7.19
C ALA A 369 -0.87 -5.73 -5.72
N GLN A 370 0.24 -5.36 -5.06
CA GLN A 370 0.26 -4.93 -3.66
C GLN A 370 -0.71 -3.79 -3.31
N PRO A 371 -0.96 -2.77 -4.16
CA PRO A 371 -1.92 -1.72 -3.85
C PRO A 371 -3.32 -2.23 -3.54
N LEU A 372 -3.74 -3.34 -4.15
CA LEU A 372 -5.04 -3.99 -3.91
C LEU A 372 -5.15 -4.61 -2.51
N LEU A 373 -4.02 -4.94 -1.86
CA LEU A 373 -4.01 -5.53 -0.52
C LEU A 373 -4.65 -4.58 0.51
N PHE A 374 -4.30 -3.29 0.48
CA PHE A 374 -4.95 -2.29 1.34
C PHE A 374 -6.43 -2.16 1.02
N ALA A 375 -6.78 -2.12 -0.26
CA ALA A 375 -8.16 -2.00 -0.71
C ALA A 375 -9.03 -3.21 -0.32
N TRP A 376 -8.42 -4.39 -0.16
CA TRP A 376 -9.06 -5.57 0.38
C TRP A 376 -9.20 -5.51 1.90
N LEU A 377 -8.10 -5.24 2.63
CA LEU A 377 -8.06 -5.29 4.09
C LEU A 377 -8.94 -4.23 4.76
N LEU A 378 -9.03 -3.03 4.19
CA LEU A 378 -9.79 -1.94 4.78
C LEU A 378 -11.30 -2.26 4.91
N PRO A 379 -12.05 -2.58 3.85
CA PRO A 379 -13.46 -2.98 3.99
C PRO A 379 -13.63 -4.32 4.72
N TRP A 380 -12.66 -5.23 4.60
CA TRP A 380 -12.66 -6.50 5.33
C TRP A 380 -12.69 -6.30 6.83
N LEU A 381 -11.86 -5.42 7.36
CA LEU A 381 -11.85 -5.06 8.78
C LEU A 381 -13.08 -4.24 9.17
N PHE A 382 -13.39 -3.20 8.40
CA PHE A 382 -14.45 -2.27 8.74
C PHE A 382 -15.84 -2.91 8.83
N LEU A 383 -16.15 -3.83 7.92
CA LEU A 383 -17.43 -4.53 7.88
C LEU A 383 -17.50 -5.77 8.80
N GLY A 384 -16.37 -6.19 9.35
CA GLY A 384 -16.25 -7.44 10.09
C GLY A 384 -16.55 -7.33 11.58
N ILE A 385 -16.42 -6.15 12.20
CA ILE A 385 -16.28 -6.04 13.64
C ILE A 385 -17.31 -5.09 14.24
N LYS A 386 -18.00 -5.56 15.31
CA LYS A 386 -18.93 -4.73 16.10
C LYS A 386 -18.32 -4.13 17.37
N ARG A 387 -17.16 -4.64 17.83
CA ARG A 387 -16.47 -4.25 19.07
C ARG A 387 -15.31 -3.29 18.80
N PRO A 388 -14.67 -2.73 19.83
CA PRO A 388 -13.34 -2.16 19.65
C PRO A 388 -12.45 -3.17 18.94
N LEU A 389 -11.78 -2.74 17.86
CA LEU A 389 -11.00 -3.61 16.96
C LEU A 389 -9.92 -4.40 17.71
N LEU A 390 -9.27 -3.76 18.68
CA LEU A 390 -8.19 -4.35 19.48
C LEU A 390 -8.36 -4.03 20.97
N THR A 391 -7.98 -4.96 21.82
CA THR A 391 -7.65 -4.67 23.20
C THR A 391 -6.35 -3.88 23.29
N ARG A 392 -6.07 -3.25 24.43
CA ARG A 392 -4.82 -2.49 24.63
C ARG A 392 -3.58 -3.36 24.45
N SER A 393 -3.60 -4.59 24.98
CA SER A 393 -2.49 -5.54 24.84
C SER A 393 -2.27 -5.94 23.38
N GLN A 394 -3.34 -6.23 22.65
CA GLN A 394 -3.28 -6.53 21.21
C GLN A 394 -2.74 -5.34 20.40
N ALA A 395 -3.18 -4.13 20.72
CA ALA A 395 -2.70 -2.90 20.07
C ALA A 395 -1.20 -2.66 20.35
N ALA A 396 -0.74 -2.92 21.59
CA ALA A 396 0.67 -2.82 21.96
C ALA A 396 1.53 -3.86 21.23
N LEU A 397 1.07 -5.12 21.16
CA LEU A 397 1.77 -6.18 20.42
C LEU A 397 1.82 -5.89 18.91
N TYR A 398 0.71 -5.43 18.34
CA TYR A 398 0.67 -5.03 16.93
C TYR A 398 1.64 -3.88 16.65
N TRP A 399 1.67 -2.86 17.51
CA TRP A 399 2.61 -1.75 17.43
C TRP A 399 4.06 -2.23 17.52
N ALA A 400 4.39 -3.04 18.51
CA ALA A 400 5.74 -3.58 18.70
C ALA A 400 6.21 -4.39 17.47
N GLY A 401 5.33 -5.22 16.91
CA GLY A 401 5.60 -5.95 15.68
C GLY A 401 5.86 -5.06 14.48
N MET A 402 5.04 -4.01 14.27
CA MET A 402 5.28 -3.05 13.19
C MET A 402 6.62 -2.31 13.36
N VAL A 403 6.94 -1.87 14.58
CA VAL A 403 8.21 -1.20 14.87
C VAL A 403 9.39 -2.12 14.61
N ALA A 404 9.32 -3.38 15.04
CA ALA A 404 10.35 -4.37 14.80
C ALA A 404 10.57 -4.60 13.29
N VAL A 405 9.50 -4.84 12.53
CA VAL A 405 9.57 -5.03 11.07
C VAL A 405 10.20 -3.82 10.38
N ASN A 406 9.76 -2.61 10.73
CA ASN A 406 10.29 -1.37 10.15
C ASN A 406 11.79 -1.20 10.47
N ALA A 407 12.17 -1.35 11.74
CA ALA A 407 13.55 -1.13 12.16
C ALA A 407 14.51 -2.15 11.54
N VAL A 408 14.16 -3.43 11.56
CA VAL A 408 15.01 -4.51 11.02
C VAL A 408 15.16 -4.38 9.50
N PHE A 409 14.06 -4.12 8.78
CA PHE A 409 14.11 -4.02 7.33
C PHE A 409 14.86 -2.77 6.86
N MET A 410 14.66 -1.63 7.51
CA MET A 410 15.39 -0.39 7.20
C MET A 410 16.89 -0.54 7.47
N HIS A 411 17.28 -1.22 8.56
CA HIS A 411 18.67 -1.55 8.83
C HIS A 411 19.29 -2.38 7.71
N LYS A 412 18.61 -3.45 7.31
CA LYS A 412 19.05 -4.33 6.23
C LYS A 412 19.17 -3.61 4.90
N LEU A 413 18.21 -2.74 4.59
CA LEU A 413 18.22 -1.91 3.39
C LEU A 413 19.48 -1.02 3.33
N ILE A 414 19.74 -0.27 4.39
CA ILE A 414 20.92 0.59 4.47
C ILE A 414 22.20 -0.27 4.42
N PHE A 415 22.24 -1.38 5.15
CA PHE A 415 23.38 -2.29 5.15
C PHE A 415 23.72 -2.79 3.74
N ARG A 416 22.71 -3.24 2.97
CA ARG A 416 22.87 -3.70 1.59
C ARG A 416 23.53 -2.63 0.71
N TYR A 417 23.09 -1.39 0.84
CA TYR A 417 23.57 -0.33 -0.03
C TYR A 417 24.94 0.22 0.41
N THR A 418 25.27 0.17 1.69
CA THR A 418 26.57 0.64 2.21
C THR A 418 27.68 -0.41 2.06
N HIS A 419 27.38 -1.69 2.34
CA HIS A 419 28.39 -2.74 2.44
C HIS A 419 28.29 -3.82 1.34
N GLY A 420 27.12 -4.00 0.72
CA GLY A 420 26.80 -5.21 -0.04
C GLY A 420 26.43 -6.37 0.88
N LEU A 421 26.03 -7.50 0.29
CA LEU A 421 25.65 -8.73 1.01
C LEU A 421 26.70 -9.84 0.80
N VAL A 422 27.96 -9.56 1.15
CA VAL A 422 29.06 -10.52 0.95
C VAL A 422 29.26 -11.37 2.20
N GLY A 423 29.35 -12.69 2.01
CA GLY A 423 29.96 -13.60 2.96
C GLY A 423 29.24 -13.73 4.31
N GLY A 424 27.96 -13.42 4.38
CA GLY A 424 27.17 -13.55 5.63
C GLY A 424 27.58 -12.59 6.73
N ARG A 425 28.40 -11.57 6.43
CA ARG A 425 28.76 -10.53 7.39
C ARG A 425 27.56 -9.65 7.68
N HIS A 426 27.20 -9.55 8.95
CA HIS A 426 26.15 -8.64 9.43
C HIS A 426 26.73 -7.82 10.58
N PHE A 427 26.74 -6.50 10.41
CA PHE A 427 27.17 -5.60 11.46
C PHE A 427 25.96 -4.79 11.94
N LEU A 428 25.78 -4.70 13.25
CA LEU A 428 24.78 -3.80 13.82
C LEU A 428 25.17 -2.33 13.59
N ASN A 429 26.48 -2.02 13.65
CA ASN A 429 26.99 -0.68 13.41
C ASN A 429 27.11 -0.39 11.91
N LEU A 430 26.16 0.34 11.36
CA LEU A 430 26.12 0.72 9.95
C LEU A 430 27.22 1.73 9.56
N ASN A 431 27.93 2.32 10.52
CA ASN A 431 29.04 3.22 10.28
C ASN A 431 30.41 2.51 10.22
N PHE A 432 30.44 1.18 10.39
CA PHE A 432 31.69 0.42 10.29
C PHE A 432 32.07 0.24 8.82
N ASP A 433 33.27 0.66 8.42
CA ASP A 433 33.77 0.61 7.02
C ASP A 433 32.75 1.10 5.99
N VAL A 434 32.11 2.23 6.29
CA VAL A 434 30.96 2.73 5.56
C VAL A 434 31.35 3.39 4.24
N ARG A 435 30.58 3.08 3.18
CA ARG A 435 30.54 3.81 1.92
C ARG A 435 29.16 4.45 1.76
N TRP A 436 29.12 5.78 2.06
CA TRP A 436 27.86 6.52 2.00
C TRP A 436 27.71 7.22 0.65
N TRP A 437 26.53 7.14 0.05
CA TRP A 437 26.29 7.74 -1.26
C TRP A 437 25.90 9.22 -1.21
N TRP A 438 25.45 9.71 -0.07
CA TRP A 438 25.18 11.13 0.11
C TRP A 438 26.47 11.82 0.58
N GLN A 439 27.07 12.60 -0.32
CA GLN A 439 28.21 13.45 0.04
C GLN A 439 27.71 14.59 0.93
N ASP A 440 28.45 14.96 1.96
CA ASP A 440 28.14 16.05 2.90
C ASP A 440 26.79 15.91 3.65
N ALA A 441 26.26 14.71 3.79
CA ALA A 441 25.03 14.48 4.52
C ALA A 441 25.19 14.71 6.02
N LEU A 442 24.24 15.43 6.62
CA LEU A 442 24.16 15.65 8.08
C LEU A 442 23.98 14.34 8.87
N LEU A 443 23.38 13.32 8.25
CA LEU A 443 23.09 12.05 8.88
C LEU A 443 24.00 10.95 8.32
N THR A 444 24.61 10.21 9.23
CA THR A 444 25.33 8.97 8.91
C THR A 444 24.32 7.82 8.67
N PRO A 445 24.73 6.69 8.07
CA PRO A 445 23.87 5.51 7.93
C PRO A 445 23.23 5.07 9.24
N MET A 446 24.02 5.00 10.32
CA MET A 446 23.54 4.59 11.64
C MET A 446 22.53 5.59 12.22
N SER A 447 22.81 6.90 12.14
CA SER A 447 21.88 7.92 12.63
C SER A 447 20.61 7.97 11.79
N THR A 448 20.67 7.77 10.47
CA THR A 448 19.51 7.66 9.59
C THR A 448 18.58 6.53 10.04
N TRP A 449 19.14 5.35 10.30
CA TRP A 449 18.39 4.21 10.81
C TRP A 449 17.76 4.49 12.18
N MET A 450 18.55 4.96 13.15
CA MET A 450 18.08 5.19 14.52
C MET A 450 16.99 6.25 14.58
N VAL A 451 17.18 7.39 13.90
CA VAL A 451 16.19 8.46 13.84
C VAL A 451 14.92 8.00 13.13
N GLY A 452 15.05 7.28 12.01
CA GLY A 452 13.91 6.77 11.26
C GLY A 452 13.09 5.74 12.04
N ALA A 453 13.75 4.79 12.69
CA ALA A 453 13.09 3.76 13.49
C ALA A 453 12.40 4.36 14.73
N LEU A 454 13.07 5.27 15.44
CA LEU A 454 12.49 5.96 16.61
C LEU A 454 11.29 6.84 16.20
N ALA A 455 11.44 7.63 15.15
CA ALA A 455 10.35 8.49 14.66
C ALA A 455 9.15 7.66 14.19
N PHE A 456 9.35 6.50 13.55
CA PHE A 456 8.30 5.57 13.21
C PHE A 456 7.60 5.01 14.45
N ALA A 457 8.37 4.58 15.46
CA ALA A 457 7.84 4.08 16.72
C ALA A 457 6.98 5.12 17.44
N LEU A 458 7.45 6.37 17.49
CA LEU A 458 6.71 7.48 18.11
C LEU A 458 5.43 7.82 17.32
N THR A 459 5.52 7.93 15.98
CA THR A 459 4.36 8.19 15.12
C THR A 459 3.28 7.13 15.33
N SER A 460 3.64 5.87 15.11
CA SER A 460 2.69 4.75 15.20
C SER A 460 2.19 4.55 16.62
N GLY A 461 3.05 4.75 17.63
CA GLY A 461 2.67 4.67 19.04
C GLY A 461 1.65 5.73 19.44
N ILE A 462 1.86 7.00 19.06
CA ILE A 462 0.90 8.08 19.31
C ILE A 462 -0.44 7.79 18.64
N VAL A 463 -0.43 7.37 17.37
CA VAL A 463 -1.68 7.09 16.64
C VAL A 463 -2.42 5.88 17.23
N ILE A 464 -1.72 4.81 17.57
CA ILE A 464 -2.31 3.64 18.24
C ILE A 464 -2.87 4.01 19.61
N TRP A 465 -2.14 4.80 20.39
CA TRP A 465 -2.63 5.30 21.68
C TRP A 465 -3.92 6.11 21.54
N LEU A 466 -3.99 7.00 20.57
CA LEU A 466 -5.19 7.82 20.32
C LEU A 466 -6.40 6.99 19.86
N LEU A 467 -6.17 5.85 19.19
CA LEU A 467 -7.23 5.00 18.63
C LEU A 467 -7.65 3.86 19.56
N PHE A 468 -6.76 3.35 20.41
CA PHE A 468 -7.00 2.16 21.22
C PHE A 468 -6.64 2.35 22.71
N GLY A 469 -6.10 3.51 23.11
CA GLY A 469 -5.74 3.84 24.47
C GLY A 469 -6.95 4.22 25.36
N PRO A 470 -6.71 4.60 26.64
CA PRO A 470 -7.74 5.13 27.53
C PRO A 470 -8.36 6.41 26.92
N GLY A 471 -9.68 6.47 26.79
CA GLY A 471 -10.38 7.61 26.16
C GLY A 471 -10.29 7.63 24.63
N ALA A 472 -10.09 6.48 24.01
CA ALA A 472 -9.91 6.35 22.57
C ALA A 472 -11.01 7.04 21.75
N ILE A 473 -10.61 7.81 20.74
CA ILE A 473 -11.49 8.56 19.82
C ILE A 473 -12.43 7.61 19.02
N SER A 474 -12.06 6.33 18.91
CA SER A 474 -12.80 5.29 18.18
C SER A 474 -13.67 4.40 19.08
N ALA A 475 -13.69 4.62 20.40
CA ALA A 475 -14.65 3.92 21.25
C ALA A 475 -16.07 4.25 20.74
N PRO A 476 -16.95 3.27 20.47
CA PRO A 476 -18.35 3.57 20.31
C PRO A 476 -18.76 4.30 21.59
N ALA A 477 -19.44 5.45 21.49
CA ALA A 477 -20.28 5.84 22.59
C ALA A 477 -21.14 4.61 22.87
N GLU A 478 -20.89 3.92 23.98
CA GLU A 478 -21.87 3.01 24.52
C GLU A 478 -23.18 3.79 24.42
N LEU A 479 -24.10 3.28 23.65
CA LEU A 479 -25.49 3.56 23.92
C LEU A 479 -25.62 3.20 25.39
N ALA A 480 -25.52 4.21 26.27
CA ALA A 480 -25.96 4.10 27.61
C ALA A 480 -27.39 3.60 27.48
N VAL A 481 -27.57 2.32 27.60
CA VAL A 481 -28.84 1.76 27.97
C VAL A 481 -29.12 2.48 29.27
N PRO A 482 -30.16 3.33 29.37
CA PRO A 482 -30.50 3.93 30.65
C PRO A 482 -30.68 2.74 31.59
N SER A 483 -29.72 2.53 32.48
CA SER A 483 -29.84 1.54 33.53
C SER A 483 -30.99 2.03 34.42
N GLY A 484 -32.08 1.29 34.31
CA GLY A 484 -33.07 1.35 35.35
C GLY A 484 -33.92 2.62 35.37
N ALA A 485 -34.88 2.73 34.47
CA ALA A 485 -36.19 3.06 34.98
C ALA A 485 -36.55 1.91 35.96
N ALA A 486 -36.39 2.16 37.23
CA ALA A 486 -36.97 1.34 38.27
C ALA A 486 -38.46 1.21 37.92
N ILE A 487 -38.84 0.05 37.42
CA ILE A 487 -40.23 -0.34 37.36
C ILE A 487 -40.61 -0.40 38.84
N ALA A 488 -41.21 0.70 39.33
CA ALA A 488 -41.93 0.72 40.58
C ALA A 488 -42.94 -0.43 40.47
N ALA A 489 -42.70 -1.50 41.18
CA ALA A 489 -43.65 -2.58 41.39
C ALA A 489 -44.86 -1.94 42.07
N GLY A 490 -45.86 -1.62 41.28
CA GLY A 490 -47.19 -1.34 41.78
C GLY A 490 -47.72 -2.61 42.45
N ALA A 491 -47.84 -2.56 43.77
CA ALA A 491 -48.50 -3.61 44.56
C ALA A 491 -49.92 -3.82 44.04
N PRO A 492 -50.35 -5.07 43.81
CA PRO A 492 -51.77 -5.34 43.49
C PRO A 492 -52.63 -5.13 44.75
N LYS A 493 -53.71 -4.37 44.63
CA LYS A 493 -54.81 -4.28 45.62
C LYS A 493 -55.44 -5.64 45.78
N PRO A 494 -55.81 -6.04 47.03
CA PRO A 494 -56.59 -7.23 47.27
C PRO A 494 -58.03 -7.06 46.77
N ALA A 495 -58.52 -7.91 45.92
CA ALA A 495 -59.90 -8.03 45.53
C ALA A 495 -60.60 -8.99 46.50
N ALA A 496 -61.78 -8.55 46.92
CA ALA A 496 -62.64 -9.22 47.88
C ALA A 496 -63.27 -10.50 47.36
N ASP A 497 -63.58 -11.37 48.30
CA ASP A 497 -64.35 -12.58 48.27
C ASP A 497 -65.52 -12.63 47.28
N VAL A 498 -65.63 -13.71 46.50
CA VAL A 498 -66.89 -14.37 46.18
C VAL A 498 -66.64 -15.86 46.20
N ALA A 499 -67.31 -16.53 47.17
CA ALA A 499 -67.47 -17.95 47.28
C ALA A 499 -68.46 -18.45 46.24
N THR A 500 -68.27 -19.62 45.72
CA THR A 500 -69.27 -20.70 45.67
C THR A 500 -68.79 -21.84 44.76
N GLU A 501 -68.73 -23.02 45.38
CA GLU A 501 -69.29 -24.33 45.07
C GLU A 501 -68.74 -25.16 43.92
N VAL A 502 -68.11 -26.27 44.35
CA VAL A 502 -68.47 -27.69 44.19
C VAL A 502 -68.57 -28.25 42.75
N GLY A 503 -67.73 -29.22 42.48
CA GLY A 503 -67.83 -30.12 41.37
C GLY A 503 -66.77 -31.21 41.37
N VAL A 504 -67.08 -32.30 42.03
CA VAL A 504 -66.36 -33.58 42.08
C VAL A 504 -66.37 -34.25 40.70
N GLY A 505 -65.27 -34.87 40.33
CA GLY A 505 -65.21 -35.71 39.14
C GLY A 505 -63.83 -36.30 38.91
N SER A 506 -63.67 -37.46 39.41
CA SER A 506 -62.61 -38.46 39.37
C SER A 506 -62.31 -39.05 37.99
N GLU A 507 -61.25 -39.77 37.99
CA GLU A 507 -60.75 -40.84 37.09
C GLU A 507 -59.69 -40.39 36.09
N ALA A 508 -58.48 -40.77 36.26
CA ALA A 508 -57.82 -42.08 36.20
C ALA A 508 -57.65 -42.61 34.78
N THR A 509 -56.45 -42.95 34.57
CA THR A 509 -55.82 -44.07 33.83
C THR A 509 -55.06 -43.77 32.52
N ASN A 510 -53.80 -44.09 32.68
CA ASN A 510 -52.93 -45.00 31.88
C ASN A 510 -52.60 -44.64 30.43
N ALA A 511 -51.34 -44.46 30.19
CA ALA A 511 -50.31 -45.44 29.82
C ALA A 511 -50.06 -45.53 28.29
N SER A 512 -48.78 -45.37 28.01
CA SER A 512 -47.95 -46.06 27.02
C SER A 512 -48.28 -45.98 25.52
N ALA A 513 -47.46 -45.37 24.76
CA ALA A 513 -46.50 -45.96 23.82
C ALA A 513 -45.57 -44.89 23.26
#